data_edba03b7f1853ce899de5c6e363399af
#
_entry.id   edba03b7f1853ce899de5c6e363399af
#
_cell.length_a   1.000
_cell.length_b   1.000
_cell.length_c   1.000
_cell.angle_alpha   90.00
_cell.angle_beta   90.00
_cell.angle_gamma   90.00
#
_symmetry.space_group_name_H-M   'P 1'
#
loop_
_entity.id
_entity.type
_entity.pdbx_description
1 polymer ?
#
loop_
_entity_poly.entity_id
_entity_poly.type
_entity_poly.pdbx_seq_one_letter_code
_entity_poly.pdbx_strand_id
1 'polypeptide(L)'
;PMKELFDAILFAVGVTLPSVLLLGFGVVMRRTGQVDATFAAKASRLVFNYGLPCLLFHELMSSEIRYGQEAVMLAAGVSTTLLLYLGAELYAWRFVPDVRDKGVFVQGVFRSNMAIMGLAFVQNAYGNAGLPSGAVYVGVVTLLYNVLSVITLSRSGARAGRRRWLHIGRNIVTNPLIVAIVSALLLQRLNIDLPRPVMQTARYMANIALPMALICAGATFDVRSVLDTSGISLQASIGRLVVAPLTAVAVGLAFGLRGIPMGVLFLMCAMPVAAASYVMA
;
A
#
# COMPACT_ATOMS: atom_id res chain seq x y z
N PRO A 1 -7.50 -30.11 13.70
CA PRO A 1 -8.29 -28.85 13.44
C PRO A 1 -8.02 -27.75 14.47
N MET A 2 -8.16 -28.04 15.83
CA MET A 2 -7.93 -27.01 16.87
C MET A 2 -6.49 -26.50 16.93
N LYS A 3 -5.50 -27.38 16.79
CA LYS A 3 -4.09 -26.98 16.79
C LYS A 3 -3.75 -26.10 15.60
N GLU A 4 -4.21 -26.46 14.41
CA GLU A 4 -4.02 -25.65 13.18
C GLU A 4 -4.67 -24.27 13.28
N LEU A 5 -5.88 -24.19 13.87
CA LEU A 5 -6.54 -22.93 14.13
C LEU A 5 -5.76 -22.06 15.14
N PHE A 6 -5.26 -22.68 16.20
CA PHE A 6 -4.45 -21.99 17.21
C PHE A 6 -3.14 -21.47 16.60
N ASP A 7 -2.44 -22.30 15.81
CA ASP A 7 -1.21 -21.92 15.13
C ASP A 7 -1.45 -20.77 14.11
N ALA A 8 -2.59 -20.80 13.40
CA ALA A 8 -2.99 -19.73 12.48
C ALA A 8 -3.28 -18.42 13.22
N ILE A 9 -3.96 -18.48 14.37
CA ILE A 9 -4.22 -17.29 15.21
C ILE A 9 -2.90 -16.74 15.76
N LEU A 10 -2.02 -17.59 16.26
CA LEU A 10 -0.73 -17.18 16.80
C LEU A 10 0.14 -16.54 15.71
N PHE A 11 0.15 -17.10 14.50
CA PHE A 11 0.81 -16.51 13.34
C PHE A 11 0.22 -15.12 12.99
N ALA A 12 -1.12 -15.01 12.91
CA ALA A 12 -1.79 -13.75 12.59
C ALA A 12 -1.48 -12.66 13.64
N VAL A 13 -1.49 -13.00 14.93
CA VAL A 13 -1.10 -12.09 16.02
C VAL A 13 0.38 -11.71 15.89
N GLY A 14 1.26 -12.66 15.64
CA GLY A 14 2.70 -12.40 15.45
C GLY A 14 2.98 -11.45 14.29
N VAL A 15 2.24 -11.55 13.19
CA VAL A 15 2.35 -10.66 12.04
C VAL A 15 1.80 -9.26 12.31
N THR A 16 0.66 -9.16 13.01
CA THR A 16 -0.05 -7.89 13.19
C THR A 16 0.45 -7.09 14.40
N LEU A 17 0.75 -7.75 15.50
CA LEU A 17 1.08 -7.12 16.78
C LEU A 17 2.23 -6.11 16.71
N PRO A 18 3.38 -6.38 16.04
CA PRO A 18 4.46 -5.39 15.96
C PRO A 18 4.01 -4.09 15.31
N SER A 19 3.23 -4.18 14.23
CA SER A 19 2.70 -2.99 13.54
C SER A 19 1.68 -2.23 14.41
N VAL A 20 0.80 -2.94 15.10
CA VAL A 20 -0.18 -2.34 16.03
C VAL A 20 0.50 -1.66 17.20
N LEU A 21 1.57 -2.25 17.76
CA LEU A 21 2.35 -1.65 18.83
C LEU A 21 3.04 -0.35 18.38
N LEU A 22 3.61 -0.32 17.16
CA LEU A 22 4.23 0.90 16.61
C LEU A 22 3.19 1.99 16.34
N LEU A 23 2.03 1.64 15.81
CA LEU A 23 0.90 2.57 15.67
C LEU A 23 0.45 3.11 17.04
N GLY A 24 0.26 2.22 18.02
CA GLY A 24 -0.08 2.59 19.39
C GLY A 24 0.96 3.50 20.05
N PHE A 25 2.23 3.21 19.83
CA PHE A 25 3.34 4.06 20.29
C PHE A 25 3.25 5.47 19.68
N GLY A 26 2.94 5.58 18.38
CA GLY A 26 2.70 6.87 17.72
C GLY A 26 1.53 7.64 18.34
N VAL A 27 0.42 6.97 18.67
CA VAL A 27 -0.73 7.58 19.38
C VAL A 27 -0.30 8.10 20.75
N VAL A 28 0.47 7.32 21.51
CA VAL A 28 0.98 7.73 22.84
C VAL A 28 1.88 8.95 22.73
N MET A 29 2.86 8.94 21.82
CA MET A 29 3.76 10.09 21.60
C MET A 29 2.98 11.36 21.22
N ARG A 30 1.91 11.23 20.46
CA ARG A 30 1.02 12.35 20.11
C ARG A 30 0.28 12.88 21.34
N ARG A 31 -0.25 11.99 22.18
CA ARG A 31 -1.01 12.35 23.41
C ARG A 31 -0.13 12.94 24.48
N THR A 32 1.13 12.51 24.60
CA THR A 32 2.12 13.02 25.55
C THR A 32 2.79 14.32 25.08
N GLY A 33 2.47 14.81 23.87
CA GLY A 33 3.04 16.04 23.32
C GLY A 33 4.47 15.92 22.80
N GLN A 34 5.05 14.72 22.78
CA GLN A 34 6.40 14.49 22.23
C GLN A 34 6.45 14.63 20.70
N VAL A 35 5.34 14.33 20.04
CA VAL A 35 5.18 14.46 18.59
C VAL A 35 3.95 15.32 18.29
N ASP A 36 4.13 16.41 17.57
CA ASP A 36 3.04 17.24 17.07
C ASP A 36 2.62 16.84 15.64
N ALA A 37 1.51 17.40 15.14
CA ALA A 37 1.01 17.13 13.80
C ALA A 37 1.99 17.57 12.71
N THR A 38 2.73 18.66 12.97
CA THR A 38 3.70 19.22 12.03
C THR A 38 4.90 18.30 11.87
N PHE A 39 5.43 17.78 12.98
CA PHE A 39 6.50 16.78 12.97
C PHE A 39 6.05 15.50 12.26
N ALA A 40 4.88 14.95 12.63
CA ALA A 40 4.36 13.74 12.02
C ALA A 40 4.21 13.89 10.50
N ALA A 41 3.71 15.03 10.02
CA ALA A 41 3.59 15.31 8.58
C ALA A 41 4.96 15.42 7.88
N LYS A 42 5.94 16.12 8.50
CA LYS A 42 7.30 16.25 7.94
C LYS A 42 8.02 14.89 7.93
N ALA A 43 7.95 14.15 9.02
CA ALA A 43 8.54 12.82 9.13
C ALA A 43 7.91 11.83 8.13
N SER A 44 6.59 11.83 7.97
CA SER A 44 5.91 11.03 6.94
C SER A 44 6.40 11.34 5.53
N ARG A 45 6.61 12.64 5.20
CA ARG A 45 7.17 13.04 3.90
C ARG A 45 8.60 12.55 3.70
N LEU A 46 9.44 12.63 4.75
CA LEU A 46 10.82 12.14 4.70
C LEU A 46 10.85 10.63 4.48
N VAL A 47 10.02 9.88 5.20
CA VAL A 47 9.89 8.43 5.04
C VAL A 47 9.42 8.09 3.62
N PHE A 48 8.38 8.76 3.12
CA PHE A 48 7.82 8.47 1.80
C PHE A 48 8.79 8.84 0.66
N ASN A 49 9.51 9.96 0.78
CA ASN A 49 10.38 10.45 -0.30
C ASN A 49 11.79 9.81 -0.29
N TYR A 50 12.25 9.30 0.84
CA TYR A 50 13.62 8.78 0.99
C TYR A 50 13.65 7.39 1.65
N GLY A 51 12.99 7.18 2.78
CA GLY A 51 13.05 5.94 3.53
C GLY A 51 12.49 4.75 2.75
N LEU A 52 11.25 4.85 2.29
CA LEU A 52 10.61 3.78 1.50
C LEU A 52 11.30 3.55 0.14
N PRO A 53 11.71 4.57 -0.62
CA PRO A 53 12.54 4.37 -1.80
C PRO A 53 13.83 3.61 -1.52
N CYS A 54 14.55 3.97 -0.46
CA CYS A 54 15.76 3.24 -0.05
C CYS A 54 15.46 1.79 0.34
N LEU A 55 14.34 1.55 1.04
CA LEU A 55 13.89 0.20 1.39
C LEU A 55 13.66 -0.63 0.12
N LEU A 56 12.82 -0.14 -0.80
CA LEU A 56 12.47 -0.85 -2.02
C LEU A 56 13.70 -1.09 -2.91
N PHE A 57 14.56 -0.08 -3.03
CA PHE A 57 15.80 -0.17 -3.77
C PHE A 57 16.74 -1.24 -3.18
N HIS A 58 16.99 -1.18 -1.86
CA HIS A 58 17.87 -2.11 -1.17
C HIS A 58 17.36 -3.55 -1.28
N GLU A 59 16.06 -3.78 -1.04
CA GLU A 59 15.47 -5.12 -1.11
C GLU A 59 15.57 -5.72 -2.53
N LEU A 60 15.27 -4.92 -3.55
CA LEU A 60 15.38 -5.40 -4.93
C LEU A 60 16.83 -5.68 -5.32
N MET A 61 17.77 -4.79 -5.00
CA MET A 61 19.19 -4.99 -5.30
C MET A 61 19.80 -6.19 -4.58
N SER A 62 19.28 -6.56 -3.41
CA SER A 62 19.79 -7.65 -2.57
C SER A 62 19.14 -9.01 -2.83
N SER A 63 18.17 -9.09 -3.74
CA SER A 63 17.33 -10.28 -3.94
C SER A 63 17.38 -10.77 -5.38
N GLU A 64 17.31 -12.09 -5.55
CA GLU A 64 17.09 -12.71 -6.86
C GLU A 64 15.60 -12.71 -7.19
N ILE A 65 15.21 -11.94 -8.21
CA ILE A 65 13.81 -11.84 -8.63
C ILE A 65 13.44 -13.03 -9.53
N ARG A 66 12.45 -13.80 -9.11
CA ARG A 66 11.87 -14.89 -9.92
C ARG A 66 10.79 -14.32 -10.85
N TYR A 67 11.19 -13.72 -11.95
CA TYR A 67 10.31 -12.99 -12.88
C TYR A 67 9.01 -13.72 -13.25
N GLY A 68 9.02 -15.06 -13.40
CA GLY A 68 7.82 -15.82 -13.75
C GLY A 68 6.75 -15.84 -12.64
N GLN A 69 7.15 -16.09 -11.40
CA GLN A 69 6.22 -16.10 -10.26
C GLN A 69 5.74 -14.69 -9.92
N GLU A 70 6.60 -13.71 -10.00
CA GLU A 70 6.27 -12.30 -9.82
C GLU A 70 5.25 -11.84 -10.86
N ALA A 71 5.41 -12.21 -12.14
CA ALA A 71 4.48 -11.83 -13.21
C ALA A 71 3.06 -12.36 -12.94
N VAL A 72 2.92 -13.62 -12.47
CA VAL A 72 1.62 -14.20 -12.14
C VAL A 72 0.99 -13.49 -10.95
N MET A 73 1.77 -13.22 -9.90
CA MET A 73 1.29 -12.46 -8.73
C MET A 73 0.86 -11.04 -9.11
N LEU A 74 1.63 -10.35 -9.94
CA LEU A 74 1.29 -9.02 -10.45
C LEU A 74 0.03 -9.03 -11.29
N ALA A 75 -0.13 -10.02 -12.18
CA ALA A 75 -1.35 -10.19 -12.97
C ALA A 75 -2.57 -10.40 -12.07
N ALA A 76 -2.45 -11.23 -11.03
CA ALA A 76 -3.50 -11.42 -10.03
C ALA A 76 -3.79 -10.11 -9.27
N GLY A 77 -2.77 -9.34 -8.87
CA GLY A 77 -2.93 -8.05 -8.18
C GLY A 77 -3.61 -6.98 -9.04
N VAL A 78 -3.21 -6.88 -10.31
CA VAL A 78 -3.85 -6.00 -11.29
C VAL A 78 -5.31 -6.41 -11.50
N SER A 79 -5.57 -7.70 -11.70
CA SER A 79 -6.93 -8.23 -11.87
C SER A 79 -7.80 -7.96 -10.65
N THR A 80 -7.29 -8.21 -9.44
CA THR A 80 -7.97 -7.89 -8.17
C THR A 80 -8.32 -6.40 -8.09
N THR A 81 -7.35 -5.54 -8.38
CA THR A 81 -7.55 -4.09 -8.35
C THR A 81 -8.62 -3.63 -9.35
N LEU A 82 -8.60 -4.16 -10.57
CA LEU A 82 -9.58 -3.83 -11.60
C LEU A 82 -10.98 -4.34 -11.22
N LEU A 83 -11.11 -5.54 -10.68
CA LEU A 83 -12.39 -6.08 -10.20
C LEU A 83 -12.96 -5.23 -9.07
N LEU A 84 -12.13 -4.85 -8.08
CA LEU A 84 -12.55 -3.97 -6.99
C LEU A 84 -12.96 -2.59 -7.51
N TYR A 85 -12.20 -2.03 -8.44
CA TYR A 85 -12.52 -0.75 -9.07
C TYR A 85 -13.87 -0.80 -9.80
N LEU A 86 -14.06 -1.78 -10.69
CA LEU A 86 -15.29 -1.93 -11.47
C LEU A 86 -16.49 -2.23 -10.57
N GLY A 87 -16.34 -3.10 -9.58
CA GLY A 87 -17.38 -3.41 -8.59
C GLY A 87 -17.75 -2.18 -7.75
N ALA A 88 -16.77 -1.39 -7.32
CA ALA A 88 -17.00 -0.16 -6.58
C ALA A 88 -17.68 0.92 -7.43
N GLU A 89 -17.29 1.07 -8.71
CA GLU A 89 -17.94 1.99 -9.65
C GLU A 89 -19.40 1.61 -9.89
N LEU A 90 -19.68 0.31 -10.12
CA LEU A 90 -21.04 -0.20 -10.30
C LEU A 90 -21.89 0.00 -9.05
N TYR A 91 -21.34 -0.29 -7.88
CA TYR A 91 -22.02 -0.06 -6.60
C TYR A 91 -22.28 1.44 -6.37
N ALA A 92 -21.28 2.28 -6.59
CA ALA A 92 -21.42 3.73 -6.41
C ALA A 92 -22.42 4.32 -7.40
N TRP A 93 -22.49 3.84 -8.63
CA TRP A 93 -23.48 4.25 -9.61
C TRP A 93 -24.93 3.99 -9.11
N ARG A 94 -25.15 2.85 -8.44
CA ARG A 94 -26.49 2.41 -8.01
C ARG A 94 -26.90 2.93 -6.63
N PHE A 95 -25.97 3.06 -5.68
CA PHE A 95 -26.28 3.22 -4.25
C PHE A 95 -25.70 4.49 -3.62
N VAL A 96 -24.78 5.20 -4.27
CA VAL A 96 -24.23 6.47 -3.77
C VAL A 96 -24.91 7.63 -4.51
N PRO A 97 -25.79 8.42 -3.85
CA PRO A 97 -26.57 9.45 -4.54
C PRO A 97 -25.70 10.64 -5.00
N ASP A 98 -24.81 11.14 -4.13
CA ASP A 98 -24.01 12.32 -4.44
C ASP A 98 -22.83 11.97 -5.36
N VAL A 99 -22.71 12.71 -6.46
CA VAL A 99 -21.63 12.54 -7.45
C VAL A 99 -20.26 12.80 -6.84
N ARG A 100 -20.18 13.69 -5.85
CA ARG A 100 -18.92 14.02 -5.15
C ARG A 100 -18.44 12.84 -4.31
N ASP A 101 -19.36 12.17 -3.62
CA ASP A 101 -19.07 11.04 -2.75
C ASP A 101 -18.72 9.77 -3.53
N LYS A 102 -19.21 9.62 -4.77
CA LYS A 102 -18.89 8.46 -5.63
C LYS A 102 -17.39 8.26 -5.80
N GLY A 103 -16.67 9.32 -6.12
CA GLY A 103 -15.23 9.24 -6.34
C GLY A 103 -14.46 8.87 -5.07
N VAL A 104 -14.88 9.41 -3.93
CA VAL A 104 -14.29 9.12 -2.62
C VAL A 104 -14.56 7.67 -2.21
N PHE A 105 -15.82 7.21 -2.36
CA PHE A 105 -16.21 5.83 -2.10
C PHE A 105 -15.39 4.83 -2.93
N VAL A 106 -15.33 5.03 -4.24
CA VAL A 106 -14.60 4.13 -5.15
C VAL A 106 -13.13 4.04 -4.77
N GLN A 107 -12.47 5.19 -4.50
CA GLN A 107 -11.08 5.19 -4.03
C GLN A 107 -10.93 4.51 -2.67
N GLY A 108 -11.90 4.69 -1.76
CA GLY A 108 -11.94 4.02 -0.47
C GLY A 108 -11.94 2.50 -0.59
N VAL A 109 -12.60 1.95 -1.60
CA VAL A 109 -12.69 0.50 -1.82
C VAL A 109 -11.44 -0.07 -2.47
N PHE A 110 -10.94 0.48 -3.59
CA PHE A 110 -9.85 -0.18 -4.32
C PHE A 110 -8.44 0.22 -3.86
N ARG A 111 -8.25 1.40 -3.29
CA ARG A 111 -6.92 1.95 -2.98
C ARG A 111 -6.45 1.59 -1.57
N SER A 112 -5.51 0.65 -1.46
CA SER A 112 -4.94 0.22 -0.18
C SER A 112 -3.69 1.00 0.23
N ASN A 113 -3.39 1.04 1.53
CA ASN A 113 -2.13 1.54 2.08
C ASN A 113 -1.02 0.47 2.01
N MET A 114 -0.81 -0.07 0.82
CA MET A 114 0.14 -1.16 0.58
C MET A 114 1.61 -0.73 0.79
N ALA A 115 1.96 0.53 0.48
CA ALA A 115 3.34 0.99 0.54
C ALA A 115 3.88 1.15 1.98
N ILE A 116 3.01 1.42 2.96
CA ILE A 116 3.41 1.56 4.37
C ILE A 116 2.97 0.32 5.14
N MET A 117 1.67 0.13 5.29
CA MET A 117 1.16 -0.97 6.10
C MET A 117 1.36 -2.33 5.42
N GLY A 118 1.10 -2.42 4.11
CA GLY A 118 1.28 -3.66 3.36
C GLY A 118 2.71 -4.19 3.45
N LEU A 119 3.71 -3.35 3.19
CA LEU A 119 5.12 -3.74 3.30
C LEU A 119 5.50 -4.10 4.75
N ALA A 120 5.00 -3.38 5.76
CA ALA A 120 5.27 -3.71 7.15
C ALA A 120 4.71 -5.08 7.54
N PHE A 121 3.50 -5.41 7.10
CA PHE A 121 2.89 -6.73 7.36
C PHE A 121 3.59 -7.84 6.57
N VAL A 122 4.00 -7.59 5.33
CA VAL A 122 4.80 -8.54 4.54
C VAL A 122 6.15 -8.79 5.20
N GLN A 123 6.81 -7.73 5.69
CA GLN A 123 8.06 -7.85 6.46
C GLN A 123 7.87 -8.71 7.71
N ASN A 124 6.80 -8.49 8.46
CA ASN A 124 6.53 -9.26 9.69
C ASN A 124 6.18 -10.72 9.39
N ALA A 125 5.48 -10.99 8.26
CA ALA A 125 5.03 -12.34 7.91
C ALA A 125 6.11 -13.16 7.24
N TYR A 126 6.89 -12.57 6.35
CA TYR A 126 7.78 -13.30 5.43
C TYR A 126 9.22 -12.78 5.42
N GLY A 127 9.52 -11.70 6.15
CA GLY A 127 10.86 -11.11 6.20
C GLY A 127 11.41 -10.81 4.80
N ASN A 128 12.70 -11.08 4.63
CA ASN A 128 13.41 -10.85 3.37
C ASN A 128 12.92 -11.73 2.20
N ALA A 129 12.18 -12.81 2.48
CA ALA A 129 11.63 -13.67 1.42
C ALA A 129 10.40 -13.07 0.72
N GLY A 130 9.64 -12.20 1.41
CA GLY A 130 8.43 -11.58 0.86
C GLY A 130 8.60 -10.14 0.42
N LEU A 131 9.55 -9.40 1.01
CA LEU A 131 9.73 -7.97 0.74
C LEU A 131 10.00 -7.63 -0.73
N PRO A 132 10.86 -8.36 -1.46
CA PRO A 132 11.10 -8.07 -2.88
C PRO A 132 9.83 -8.17 -3.72
N SER A 133 9.04 -9.23 -3.51
CA SER A 133 7.74 -9.40 -4.17
C SER A 133 6.78 -8.26 -3.79
N GLY A 134 6.75 -7.88 -2.51
CA GLY A 134 6.00 -6.71 -2.04
C GLY A 134 6.45 -5.41 -2.70
N ALA A 135 7.75 -5.20 -2.87
CA ALA A 135 8.31 -4.02 -3.51
C ALA A 135 7.88 -3.90 -4.98
N VAL A 136 7.99 -4.97 -5.75
CA VAL A 136 7.55 -5.01 -7.16
C VAL A 136 6.04 -4.79 -7.26
N TYR A 137 5.25 -5.42 -6.36
CA TYR A 137 3.81 -5.22 -6.28
C TYR A 137 3.45 -3.75 -6.06
N VAL A 138 4.06 -3.09 -5.06
CA VAL A 138 3.85 -1.67 -4.76
C VAL A 138 4.14 -0.81 -5.99
N GLY A 139 5.24 -1.06 -6.70
CA GLY A 139 5.60 -0.32 -7.91
C GLY A 139 4.52 -0.37 -8.98
N VAL A 140 4.13 -1.58 -9.37
CA VAL A 140 3.16 -1.81 -10.47
C VAL A 140 1.75 -1.33 -10.07
N VAL A 141 1.27 -1.70 -8.89
CA VAL A 141 -0.11 -1.38 -8.48
C VAL A 141 -0.26 0.11 -8.14
N THR A 142 0.80 0.80 -7.68
CA THR A 142 0.76 2.27 -7.51
C THR A 142 0.52 2.99 -8.83
N LEU A 143 1.12 2.53 -9.93
CA LEU A 143 0.83 3.09 -11.27
C LEU A 143 -0.64 2.95 -11.61
N LEU A 144 -1.18 1.75 -11.41
CA LEU A 144 -2.59 1.47 -11.67
C LEU A 144 -3.51 2.33 -10.79
N TYR A 145 -3.22 2.44 -9.50
CA TYR A 145 -3.98 3.30 -8.57
C TYR A 145 -4.01 4.76 -9.02
N ASN A 146 -2.89 5.30 -9.47
CA ASN A 146 -2.82 6.69 -9.95
C ASN A 146 -3.68 6.90 -11.20
N VAL A 147 -3.65 5.97 -12.15
CA VAL A 147 -4.47 6.03 -13.37
C VAL A 147 -5.96 5.93 -13.02
N LEU A 148 -6.36 4.92 -12.25
CA LEU A 148 -7.76 4.70 -11.87
C LEU A 148 -8.33 5.83 -11.02
N SER A 149 -7.55 6.38 -10.07
CA SER A 149 -7.96 7.54 -9.26
C SER A 149 -8.29 8.75 -10.10
N VAL A 150 -7.51 8.99 -11.15
CA VAL A 150 -7.77 10.12 -12.05
C VAL A 150 -9.02 9.88 -12.91
N ILE A 151 -9.24 8.66 -13.38
CA ILE A 151 -10.45 8.32 -14.14
C ILE A 151 -11.69 8.55 -13.26
N THR A 152 -11.69 8.05 -12.03
CA THR A 152 -12.79 8.21 -11.08
C THR A 152 -13.07 9.68 -10.76
N LEU A 153 -12.04 10.46 -10.41
CA LEU A 153 -12.21 11.88 -10.07
C LEU A 153 -12.58 12.77 -11.27
N SER A 154 -12.29 12.35 -12.51
CA SER A 154 -12.70 13.10 -13.69
C SER A 154 -14.21 13.07 -13.91
N ARG A 155 -14.90 12.04 -13.43
CA ARG A 155 -16.37 11.93 -13.53
C ARG A 155 -17.09 12.81 -12.51
N SER A 156 -16.43 13.17 -11.41
CA SER A 156 -17.00 14.02 -10.35
C SER A 156 -17.00 15.53 -10.68
N GLY A 157 -16.85 15.92 -11.95
CA GLY A 157 -17.03 17.29 -12.42
C GLY A 157 -15.77 18.13 -12.60
N ALA A 158 -14.57 17.60 -12.38
CA ALA A 158 -13.34 18.29 -12.71
C ALA A 158 -13.03 18.11 -14.22
N ARG A 159 -12.96 19.24 -14.98
CA ARG A 159 -12.70 19.25 -16.42
C ARG A 159 -11.52 18.34 -16.79
N ALA A 160 -11.79 17.24 -17.48
CA ALA A 160 -10.79 16.35 -18.06
C ALA A 160 -10.12 17.03 -19.24
N GLY A 161 -8.94 17.60 -19.04
CA GLY A 161 -8.13 18.22 -20.11
C GLY A 161 -6.82 17.46 -20.32
N ARG A 162 -6.21 17.61 -21.52
CA ARG A 162 -4.88 17.06 -21.87
C ARG A 162 -3.81 17.35 -20.78
N ARG A 163 -3.92 18.47 -20.07
CA ARG A 163 -3.05 18.86 -18.95
C ARG A 163 -3.07 17.84 -17.81
N ARG A 164 -4.19 17.13 -17.58
CA ARG A 164 -4.33 16.15 -16.49
C ARG A 164 -3.54 14.88 -16.78
N TRP A 165 -3.55 14.39 -18.00
CA TRP A 165 -2.75 13.24 -18.43
C TRP A 165 -1.25 13.53 -18.39
N LEU A 166 -0.83 14.75 -18.76
CA LEU A 166 0.55 15.19 -18.62
C LEU A 166 0.96 15.25 -17.13
N HIS A 167 0.06 15.71 -16.25
CA HIS A 167 0.31 15.74 -14.81
C HIS A 167 0.44 14.34 -14.22
N ILE A 168 -0.39 13.37 -14.66
CA ILE A 168 -0.26 11.98 -14.27
C ILE A 168 1.09 11.41 -14.71
N GLY A 169 1.43 11.56 -15.97
CA GLY A 169 2.72 11.11 -16.51
C GLY A 169 3.90 11.68 -15.71
N ARG A 170 3.86 12.99 -15.42
CA ARG A 170 4.86 13.64 -14.57
C ARG A 170 4.89 13.02 -13.16
N ASN A 171 3.76 12.87 -12.51
CA ASN A 171 3.67 12.32 -11.16
C ASN A 171 4.18 10.87 -11.10
N ILE A 172 3.97 10.08 -12.14
CA ILE A 172 4.50 8.73 -12.25
C ILE A 172 6.03 8.77 -12.32
N VAL A 173 6.58 9.54 -13.26
CA VAL A 173 8.03 9.62 -13.48
C VAL A 173 8.77 10.25 -12.29
N THR A 174 8.11 11.16 -11.57
CA THR A 174 8.70 11.82 -10.38
C THR A 174 8.37 11.11 -9.07
N ASN A 175 7.61 9.99 -9.08
CA ASN A 175 7.30 9.25 -7.87
C ASN A 175 8.56 8.57 -7.34
N PRO A 176 9.02 8.89 -6.11
CA PRO A 176 10.28 8.38 -5.59
C PRO A 176 10.28 6.85 -5.43
N LEU A 177 9.13 6.23 -5.16
CA LEU A 177 9.02 4.77 -5.06
C LEU A 177 9.25 4.12 -6.43
N ILE A 178 8.65 4.68 -7.49
CA ILE A 178 8.76 4.15 -8.85
C ILE A 178 10.20 4.34 -9.35
N VAL A 179 10.79 5.51 -9.13
CA VAL A 179 12.19 5.79 -9.50
C VAL A 179 13.12 4.79 -8.81
N ALA A 180 12.94 4.53 -7.52
CA ALA A 180 13.76 3.57 -6.78
C ALA A 180 13.63 2.14 -7.35
N ILE A 181 12.42 1.68 -7.62
CA ILE A 181 12.17 0.34 -8.16
C ILE A 181 12.76 0.20 -9.56
N VAL A 182 12.48 1.16 -10.45
CA VAL A 182 12.97 1.12 -11.83
C VAL A 182 14.50 1.16 -11.86
N SER A 183 15.13 2.03 -11.06
CA SER A 183 16.60 2.10 -10.98
C SER A 183 17.20 0.82 -10.43
N ALA A 184 16.62 0.20 -9.40
CA ALA A 184 17.10 -1.09 -8.88
C ALA A 184 17.02 -2.21 -9.94
N LEU A 185 15.86 -2.33 -10.61
CA LEU A 185 15.66 -3.34 -11.66
C LEU A 185 16.60 -3.13 -12.85
N LEU A 186 16.86 -1.88 -13.26
CA LEU A 186 17.79 -1.57 -14.34
C LEU A 186 19.23 -1.92 -13.96
N LEU A 187 19.69 -1.52 -12.77
CA LEU A 187 21.03 -1.85 -12.29
C LEU A 187 21.24 -3.37 -12.19
N GLN A 188 20.24 -4.08 -11.65
CA GLN A 188 20.26 -5.53 -11.55
C GLN A 188 20.30 -6.19 -12.94
N ARG A 189 19.50 -5.69 -13.89
CA ARG A 189 19.51 -6.20 -15.28
C ARG A 189 20.83 -5.97 -16.01
N LEU A 190 21.51 -4.87 -15.69
CA LEU A 190 22.83 -4.51 -16.23
C LEU A 190 24.00 -5.18 -15.48
N ASN A 191 23.72 -5.98 -14.43
CA ASN A 191 24.70 -6.58 -13.53
C ASN A 191 25.68 -5.54 -12.95
N ILE A 192 25.15 -4.35 -12.58
CA ILE A 192 25.94 -3.28 -11.98
C ILE A 192 25.81 -3.38 -10.46
N ASP A 193 26.91 -3.77 -9.81
CA ASP A 193 27.01 -3.79 -8.35
C ASP A 193 27.39 -2.40 -7.83
N LEU A 194 26.65 -1.95 -6.82
CA LEU A 194 26.96 -0.69 -6.15
C LEU A 194 28.03 -0.89 -5.07
N PRO A 195 28.88 0.14 -4.82
CA PRO A 195 29.85 0.11 -3.75
C PRO A 195 29.20 -0.18 -2.39
N ARG A 196 29.85 -0.99 -1.55
CA ARG A 196 29.37 -1.37 -0.21
C ARG A 196 28.89 -0.18 0.64
N PRO A 197 29.58 0.98 0.70
CA PRO A 197 29.11 2.11 1.49
C PRO A 197 27.74 2.64 1.04
N VAL A 198 27.47 2.66 -0.28
CA VAL A 198 26.18 3.11 -0.84
C VAL A 198 25.06 2.16 -0.41
N MET A 199 25.26 0.85 -0.58
CA MET A 199 24.27 -0.16 -0.16
C MET A 199 24.04 -0.14 1.35
N GLN A 200 25.09 0.07 2.14
CA GLN A 200 24.98 0.18 3.59
C GLN A 200 24.18 1.42 4.02
N THR A 201 24.38 2.55 3.35
CA THR A 201 23.59 3.78 3.61
C THR A 201 22.12 3.57 3.26
N ALA A 202 21.84 2.95 2.10
CA ALA A 202 20.48 2.59 1.71
C ALA A 202 19.81 1.67 2.75
N ARG A 203 20.53 0.68 3.28
CA ARG A 203 20.08 -0.21 4.35
C ARG A 203 19.74 0.52 5.65
N TYR A 204 20.54 1.49 6.07
CA TYR A 204 20.24 2.28 7.28
C TYR A 204 18.94 3.07 7.12
N MET A 205 18.75 3.71 5.96
CA MET A 205 17.50 4.41 5.65
C MET A 205 16.30 3.45 5.54
N ALA A 206 16.51 2.27 4.96
CA ALA A 206 15.50 1.22 4.85
C ALA A 206 15.01 0.74 6.22
N ASN A 207 15.93 0.51 7.17
CA ASN A 207 15.60 0.01 8.51
C ASN A 207 14.72 0.96 9.32
N ILE A 208 14.81 2.25 9.08
CA ILE A 208 14.01 3.28 9.79
C ILE A 208 12.64 3.46 9.09
N ALA A 209 12.52 3.12 7.80
CA ALA A 209 11.39 3.50 6.97
C ALA A 209 10.05 2.99 7.52
N LEU A 210 9.89 1.68 7.68
CA LEU A 210 8.63 1.09 8.12
C LEU A 210 8.27 1.44 9.58
N PRO A 211 9.19 1.34 10.56
CA PRO A 211 8.88 1.74 11.93
C PRO A 211 8.45 3.21 12.03
N MET A 212 9.19 4.12 11.41
CA MET A 212 8.86 5.54 11.42
C MET A 212 7.53 5.83 10.71
N ALA A 213 7.27 5.16 9.57
CA ALA A 213 5.99 5.29 8.87
C ALA A 213 4.80 4.91 9.74
N LEU A 214 4.90 3.79 10.48
CA LEU A 214 3.84 3.32 11.38
C LEU A 214 3.65 4.25 12.58
N ILE A 215 4.74 4.73 13.19
CA ILE A 215 4.68 5.72 14.28
C ILE A 215 3.99 7.00 13.81
N CYS A 216 4.37 7.53 12.65
CA CYS A 216 3.73 8.71 12.07
C CYS A 216 2.25 8.49 11.75
N ALA A 217 1.91 7.32 11.21
CA ALA A 217 0.52 6.95 10.94
C ALA A 217 -0.30 6.90 12.24
N GLY A 218 0.26 6.33 13.31
CA GLY A 218 -0.34 6.33 14.64
C GLY A 218 -0.50 7.74 15.23
N ALA A 219 0.52 8.59 15.08
CA ALA A 219 0.49 9.98 15.58
C ALA A 219 -0.54 10.86 14.85
N THR A 220 -0.90 10.51 13.62
CA THR A 220 -1.93 11.21 12.84
C THR A 220 -3.31 10.58 12.95
N PHE A 221 -3.45 9.47 13.68
CA PHE A 221 -4.71 8.76 13.85
C PHE A 221 -5.66 9.52 14.75
N ASP A 222 -6.84 9.90 14.22
CA ASP A 222 -7.90 10.57 14.98
C ASP A 222 -9.01 9.57 15.33
N VAL A 223 -9.06 9.20 16.62
CA VAL A 223 -10.08 8.29 17.18
C VAL A 223 -11.49 8.86 17.06
N ARG A 224 -11.65 10.20 17.11
CA ARG A 224 -12.96 10.84 17.03
C ARG A 224 -13.59 10.68 15.66
N SER A 225 -12.79 10.80 14.59
CA SER A 225 -13.24 10.59 13.21
C SER A 225 -13.78 9.19 12.95
N VAL A 226 -13.38 8.19 13.74
CA VAL A 226 -13.91 6.81 13.64
C VAL A 226 -15.33 6.72 14.19
N LEU A 227 -15.66 7.52 15.20
CA LEU A 227 -16.98 7.53 15.83
C LEU A 227 -18.02 8.31 15.00
N ASP A 228 -17.59 9.28 14.19
CA ASP A 228 -18.42 10.10 13.30
C ASP A 228 -18.54 9.52 11.89
N THR A 229 -18.47 8.20 11.76
CA THR A 229 -18.46 7.52 10.47
C THR A 229 -19.79 7.65 9.74
N SER A 230 -19.80 8.26 8.57
CA SER A 230 -20.98 8.31 7.69
C SER A 230 -21.30 6.90 7.14
N GLY A 231 -22.57 6.66 6.76
CA GLY A 231 -22.99 5.38 6.16
C GLY A 231 -22.17 5.01 4.92
N ILE A 232 -21.74 6.00 4.12
CA ILE A 232 -20.90 5.81 2.92
C ILE A 232 -19.49 5.38 3.32
N SER A 233 -18.90 6.00 4.35
CA SER A 233 -17.59 5.62 4.87
C SER A 233 -17.59 4.20 5.43
N LEU A 234 -18.66 3.78 6.11
CA LEU A 234 -18.81 2.42 6.61
C LEU A 234 -18.87 1.41 5.46
N GLN A 235 -19.67 1.69 4.43
CA GLN A 235 -19.77 0.84 3.24
C GLN A 235 -18.42 0.72 2.50
N ALA A 236 -17.69 1.84 2.33
CA ALA A 236 -16.35 1.82 1.75
C ALA A 236 -15.37 1.00 2.60
N SER A 237 -15.46 1.10 3.93
CA SER A 237 -14.64 0.31 4.86
C SER A 237 -14.93 -1.18 4.78
N ILE A 238 -16.20 -1.58 4.66
CA ILE A 238 -16.60 -2.98 4.42
C ILE A 238 -16.04 -3.46 3.08
N GLY A 239 -16.19 -2.66 2.03
CA GLY A 239 -15.62 -2.95 0.72
C GLY A 239 -14.11 -3.14 0.78
N ARG A 240 -13.40 -2.31 1.56
CA ARG A 240 -11.94 -2.37 1.69
C ARG A 240 -11.46 -3.52 2.59
N LEU A 241 -12.08 -3.74 3.74
CA LEU A 241 -11.57 -4.64 4.76
C LEU A 241 -12.14 -6.07 4.64
N VAL A 242 -13.25 -6.24 3.92
CA VAL A 242 -13.89 -7.55 3.74
C VAL A 242 -13.88 -7.97 2.27
N VAL A 243 -14.46 -7.15 1.38
CA VAL A 243 -14.59 -7.54 -0.03
C VAL A 243 -13.22 -7.61 -0.71
N ALA A 244 -12.32 -6.67 -0.46
CA ALA A 244 -11.02 -6.65 -1.12
C ALA A 244 -10.12 -7.87 -0.79
N PRO A 245 -9.93 -8.27 0.48
CA PRO A 245 -9.14 -9.48 0.77
C PRO A 245 -9.82 -10.76 0.26
N LEU A 246 -11.15 -10.87 0.32
CA LEU A 246 -11.87 -12.01 -0.25
C LEU A 246 -11.69 -12.10 -1.77
N THR A 247 -11.78 -10.96 -2.48
CA THR A 247 -11.50 -10.89 -3.92
C THR A 247 -10.05 -11.28 -4.23
N ALA A 248 -9.09 -10.81 -3.41
CA ALA A 248 -7.68 -11.16 -3.58
C ALA A 248 -7.45 -12.67 -3.41
N VAL A 249 -8.09 -13.31 -2.42
CA VAL A 249 -8.03 -14.77 -2.23
C VAL A 249 -8.63 -15.49 -3.43
N ALA A 250 -9.83 -15.11 -3.87
CA ALA A 250 -10.50 -15.76 -5.00
C ALA A 250 -9.68 -15.65 -6.30
N VAL A 251 -9.18 -14.46 -6.61
CA VAL A 251 -8.34 -14.22 -7.79
C VAL A 251 -7.01 -14.94 -7.66
N GLY A 252 -6.34 -14.86 -6.51
CA GLY A 252 -5.07 -15.56 -6.28
C GLY A 252 -5.19 -17.07 -6.48
N LEU A 253 -6.28 -17.68 -5.99
CA LEU A 253 -6.57 -19.10 -6.20
C LEU A 253 -6.82 -19.40 -7.69
N ALA A 254 -7.55 -18.55 -8.41
CA ALA A 254 -7.80 -18.70 -9.85
C ALA A 254 -6.51 -18.62 -10.68
N PHE A 255 -5.54 -17.79 -10.25
CA PHE A 255 -4.20 -17.72 -10.86
C PHE A 255 -3.25 -18.82 -10.37
N GLY A 256 -3.71 -19.74 -9.51
CA GLY A 256 -2.90 -20.83 -8.98
C GLY A 256 -1.84 -20.40 -7.96
N LEU A 257 -1.94 -19.20 -7.40
CA LEU A 257 -0.98 -18.69 -6.40
C LEU A 257 -1.04 -19.55 -5.12
N ARG A 258 0.13 -19.80 -4.54
CA ARG A 258 0.32 -20.53 -3.26
C ARG A 258 1.48 -19.91 -2.49
N GLY A 259 1.57 -20.20 -1.20
CA GLY A 259 2.69 -19.79 -0.35
C GLY A 259 2.88 -18.28 -0.27
N ILE A 260 4.13 -17.82 -0.35
CA ILE A 260 4.50 -16.40 -0.18
C ILE A 260 3.81 -15.47 -1.21
N PRO A 261 3.77 -15.76 -2.52
CA PRO A 261 3.10 -14.87 -3.47
C PRO A 261 1.61 -14.67 -3.17
N MET A 262 0.92 -15.72 -2.73
CA MET A 262 -0.48 -15.63 -2.30
C MET A 262 -0.64 -14.79 -1.05
N GLY A 263 0.25 -14.99 -0.06
CA GLY A 263 0.24 -14.22 1.18
C GLY A 263 0.56 -12.74 0.95
N VAL A 264 1.51 -12.42 0.07
CA VAL A 264 1.82 -11.04 -0.32
C VAL A 264 0.60 -10.39 -0.98
N LEU A 265 -0.02 -11.03 -1.97
CA LEU A 265 -1.25 -10.54 -2.61
C LEU A 265 -2.35 -10.24 -1.58
N PHE A 266 -2.61 -11.20 -0.68
CA PHE A 266 -3.60 -11.07 0.39
C PHE A 266 -3.29 -9.88 1.30
N LEU A 267 -2.08 -9.81 1.86
CA LEU A 267 -1.69 -8.75 2.79
C LEU A 267 -1.74 -7.37 2.13
N MET A 268 -1.26 -7.24 0.89
CA MET A 268 -1.31 -5.98 0.15
C MET A 268 -2.75 -5.51 -0.09
N CYS A 269 -3.67 -6.45 -0.36
CA CYS A 269 -5.09 -6.15 -0.55
C CYS A 269 -5.87 -5.98 0.75
N ALA A 270 -5.45 -6.57 1.87
CA ALA A 270 -6.16 -6.49 3.15
C ALA A 270 -5.90 -5.18 3.92
N MET A 271 -4.94 -4.35 3.48
CA MET A 271 -4.61 -3.10 4.19
C MET A 271 -5.73 -2.06 4.09
N PRO A 272 -5.89 -1.21 5.13
CA PRO A 272 -6.86 -0.13 5.11
C PRO A 272 -6.58 0.88 4.00
N VAL A 273 -7.47 1.85 3.85
CA VAL A 273 -7.35 2.92 2.84
C VAL A 273 -6.07 3.73 3.03
N ALA A 274 -5.40 4.07 1.94
CA ALA A 274 -4.25 4.94 1.98
C ALA A 274 -4.66 6.38 2.38
N ALA A 275 -3.92 7.00 3.31
CA ALA A 275 -4.15 8.39 3.72
C ALA A 275 -4.14 9.38 2.53
N ALA A 276 -3.39 9.08 1.48
CA ALA A 276 -3.36 9.86 0.24
C ALA A 276 -4.73 9.94 -0.48
N SER A 277 -5.67 9.04 -0.18
CA SER A 277 -7.02 9.08 -0.77
C SER A 277 -7.84 10.27 -0.29
N TYR A 278 -7.61 10.71 0.95
CA TYR A 278 -8.28 11.90 1.53
C TYR A 278 -7.70 13.23 1.02
N VAL A 279 -6.48 13.23 0.54
CA VAL A 279 -5.81 14.46 0.04
C VAL A 279 -6.20 14.74 -1.41
N MET A 280 -6.65 13.72 -2.16
CA MET A 280 -7.04 13.84 -3.57
C MET A 280 -8.56 14.04 -3.76
N ALA A 281 -9.36 13.86 -2.73
CA ALA A 281 -10.80 14.07 -2.70
C ALA A 281 -11.14 15.50 -2.30
#